data_d8aef97408cf64c601b57816c3f6a735
#
_entry.id   d8aef97408cf64c601b57816c3f6a735
#
_cell.length_a   1.000
_cell.length_b   1.000
_cell.length_c   1.000
_cell.angle_alpha   90.00
_cell.angle_beta   90.00
_cell.angle_gamma   90.00
#
_symmetry.space_group_name_H-M   'P 1'
#
loop_
_entity.id
_entity.type
_entity.pdbx_description
1 polymer ?
#
loop_
_entity_poly.entity_id
_entity_poly.type
_entity_poly.pdbx_seq_one_letter_code
_entity_poly.pdbx_strand_id
1 'polypeptide(L)'
;MGPRSNSLGSLAHRPLNALAAAAAVGALIAGVLYATDPRELLGVSLWEKPLKFLLSSVIYALTLSWFYSFTARSRRFGWWLGAGIVAFLVIELIIIVGAAALGVTSHFNVSSPLAIALWSTMATAISLTWGATFLMGALLWKSSLI
;
A
#
# COMPACT_ATOMS: atom_id res chain seq x y z
N MET A 1 -20.17 20.93 -31.74
CA MET A 1 -19.04 20.52 -30.87
C MET A 1 -19.61 20.36 -29.46
N GLY A 2 -19.97 19.16 -29.06
CA GLY A 2 -20.50 18.88 -27.71
C GLY A 2 -19.42 18.91 -26.68
N PRO A 3 -19.68 19.31 -25.42
CA PRO A 3 -18.70 19.30 -24.36
C PRO A 3 -18.31 17.84 -24.08
N ARG A 4 -17.02 17.52 -24.18
CA ARG A 4 -16.47 16.24 -23.70
C ARG A 4 -16.72 16.20 -22.20
N SER A 5 -17.67 15.39 -21.76
CA SER A 5 -17.82 15.03 -20.38
C SER A 5 -16.57 14.22 -19.96
N ASN A 6 -15.54 14.91 -19.51
CA ASN A 6 -14.43 14.27 -18.81
C ASN A 6 -14.99 13.77 -17.48
N SER A 7 -15.50 12.54 -17.48
CA SER A 7 -15.90 11.90 -16.24
C SER A 7 -14.65 11.77 -15.38
N LEU A 8 -14.63 12.40 -14.21
CA LEU A 8 -13.55 12.31 -13.20
C LEU A 8 -13.18 10.84 -12.90
N GLY A 9 -14.12 9.91 -13.09
CA GLY A 9 -13.89 8.48 -12.96
C GLY A 9 -12.90 7.86 -13.96
N SER A 10 -12.65 8.51 -15.12
CA SER A 10 -11.66 8.02 -16.10
C SER A 10 -10.22 8.41 -15.73
N LEU A 11 -10.04 9.31 -14.77
CA LEU A 11 -8.74 9.83 -14.33
C LEU A 11 -8.19 9.07 -13.11
N ALA A 12 -9.02 8.32 -12.39
CA ALA A 12 -8.63 7.59 -11.19
C ALA A 12 -7.76 6.35 -11.52
N HIS A 13 -6.79 6.07 -10.67
CA HIS A 13 -5.98 4.86 -10.76
C HIS A 13 -6.71 3.67 -10.12
N ARG A 14 -7.40 2.87 -10.94
CA ARG A 14 -8.23 1.75 -10.46
C ARG A 14 -7.52 0.78 -9.51
N PRO A 15 -6.29 0.29 -9.78
CA PRO A 15 -5.58 -0.59 -8.85
C PRO A 15 -5.34 0.04 -7.47
N LEU A 16 -4.94 1.31 -7.40
CA LEU A 16 -4.75 2.00 -6.11
C LEU A 16 -6.06 2.16 -5.34
N ASN A 17 -7.16 2.49 -6.02
CA ASN A 17 -8.47 2.59 -5.38
C ASN A 17 -8.98 1.23 -4.90
N ALA A 18 -8.73 0.15 -5.65
CA ALA A 18 -9.06 -1.20 -5.22
C ALA A 18 -8.25 -1.62 -3.99
N LEU A 19 -6.95 -1.30 -3.96
CA LEU A 19 -6.10 -1.51 -2.78
C LEU A 19 -6.63 -0.74 -1.57
N ALA A 20 -7.00 0.54 -1.74
CA ALA A 20 -7.55 1.35 -0.65
C ALA A 20 -8.83 0.74 -0.08
N ALA A 21 -9.74 0.28 -0.95
CA ALA A 21 -10.98 -0.38 -0.52
C ALA A 21 -10.70 -1.70 0.22
N ALA A 22 -9.82 -2.55 -0.31
CA ALA A 22 -9.44 -3.80 0.32
C ALA A 22 -8.73 -3.57 1.66
N ALA A 23 -7.82 -2.61 1.73
CA ALA A 23 -7.14 -2.23 2.96
C ALA A 23 -8.09 -1.65 4.01
N ALA A 24 -9.12 -0.88 3.60
CA ALA A 24 -10.14 -0.37 4.51
C ALA A 24 -10.96 -1.51 5.14
N VAL A 25 -11.39 -2.48 4.34
CA VAL A 25 -12.06 -3.69 4.85
C VAL A 25 -11.14 -4.46 5.80
N GLY A 26 -9.88 -4.67 5.40
CA GLY A 26 -8.88 -5.30 6.26
C GLY A 26 -8.65 -4.55 7.58
N ALA A 27 -8.63 -3.21 7.56
CA ALA A 27 -8.49 -2.38 8.74
C ALA A 27 -9.68 -2.52 9.72
N LEU A 28 -10.90 -2.63 9.18
CA LEU A 28 -12.09 -2.91 10.00
C LEU A 28 -11.97 -4.28 10.70
N ILE A 29 -11.57 -5.32 9.95
CA ILE A 29 -11.34 -6.66 10.51
C ILE A 29 -10.24 -6.62 11.57
N ALA A 30 -9.09 -6.01 11.25
CA ALA A 30 -7.97 -5.88 12.18
C ALA A 30 -8.36 -5.08 13.44
N GLY A 31 -9.21 -4.06 13.30
CA GLY A 31 -9.75 -3.28 14.43
C GLY A 31 -10.62 -4.12 15.37
N VAL A 32 -11.48 -4.97 14.81
CA VAL A 32 -12.27 -5.92 15.60
C VAL A 32 -11.37 -6.91 16.32
N LEU A 33 -10.40 -7.48 15.61
CA LEU A 33 -9.44 -8.44 16.19
C LEU A 33 -8.53 -7.78 17.25
N TYR A 34 -8.16 -6.52 17.04
CA TYR A 34 -7.41 -5.74 18.04
C TYR A 34 -8.19 -5.62 19.37
N ALA A 35 -9.52 -5.49 19.30
CA ALA A 35 -10.37 -5.35 20.47
C ALA A 35 -10.76 -6.69 21.11
N THR A 36 -10.75 -7.80 20.37
CA THR A 36 -11.32 -9.08 20.81
C THR A 36 -10.32 -10.20 20.97
N ASP A 37 -9.16 -10.15 20.29
CA ASP A 37 -8.12 -11.17 20.39
C ASP A 37 -7.14 -10.81 21.53
N PRO A 38 -7.09 -11.57 22.63
CA PRO A 38 -6.25 -11.26 23.79
C PRO A 38 -4.76 -11.57 23.56
N ARG A 39 -4.37 -12.13 22.40
CA ARG A 39 -2.99 -12.50 22.15
C ARG A 39 -2.10 -11.27 21.97
N GLU A 40 -0.95 -11.32 22.59
CA GLU A 40 0.08 -10.28 22.53
C GLU A 40 1.39 -10.83 21.97
N LEU A 41 2.17 -9.94 21.36
CA LEU A 41 3.53 -10.17 20.92
C LEU A 41 4.40 -9.01 21.39
N LEU A 42 5.41 -9.30 22.21
CA LEU A 42 6.30 -8.30 22.79
C LEU A 42 5.56 -7.23 23.64
N GLY A 43 4.46 -7.62 24.29
CA GLY A 43 3.68 -6.73 25.17
C GLY A 43 2.71 -5.81 24.46
N VAL A 44 2.43 -6.04 23.15
CA VAL A 44 1.40 -5.32 22.40
C VAL A 44 0.49 -6.30 21.64
N SER A 45 -0.75 -5.87 21.37
CA SER A 45 -1.69 -6.70 20.60
C SER A 45 -1.09 -7.12 19.27
N LEU A 46 -1.29 -8.39 18.89
CA LEU A 46 -0.88 -8.92 17.57
C LEU A 46 -1.41 -8.09 16.40
N TRP A 47 -2.61 -7.51 16.56
CA TRP A 47 -3.33 -6.80 15.51
C TRP A 47 -3.03 -5.29 15.45
N GLU A 48 -2.26 -4.75 16.40
CA GLU A 48 -1.88 -3.33 16.39
C GLU A 48 -1.12 -2.94 15.12
N LYS A 49 -0.13 -3.73 14.76
CA LYS A 49 0.69 -3.48 13.57
C LYS A 49 -0.09 -3.64 12.27
N PRO A 50 -0.82 -4.74 12.02
CA PRO A 50 -1.70 -4.86 10.86
C PRO A 50 -2.67 -3.69 10.71
N LEU A 51 -3.32 -3.28 11.81
CA LEU A 51 -4.27 -2.16 11.79
C LEU A 51 -3.60 -0.86 11.32
N LYS A 52 -2.44 -0.52 11.90
CA LYS A 52 -1.69 0.69 11.52
C LYS A 52 -1.28 0.66 10.05
N PHE A 53 -0.76 -0.47 9.57
CA PHE A 53 -0.32 -0.61 8.17
C PHE A 53 -1.48 -0.57 7.18
N LEU A 54 -2.61 -1.20 7.50
CA LEU A 54 -3.81 -1.17 6.66
C LEU A 54 -4.38 0.25 6.57
N LEU A 55 -4.51 0.97 7.69
CA LEU A 55 -4.96 2.37 7.69
C LEU A 55 -4.02 3.29 6.90
N SER A 56 -2.72 3.15 7.11
CA SER A 56 -1.71 3.91 6.36
C SER A 56 -1.80 3.64 4.86
N SER A 57 -2.03 2.38 4.47
CA SER A 57 -2.17 1.97 3.07
C SER A 57 -3.42 2.56 2.41
N VAL A 58 -4.53 2.71 3.14
CA VAL A 58 -5.72 3.42 2.64
C VAL A 58 -5.38 4.85 2.26
N ILE A 59 -4.80 5.60 3.22
CA ILE A 59 -4.45 7.02 3.01
C ILE A 59 -3.44 7.15 1.87
N TYR A 60 -2.41 6.34 1.87
CA TYR A 60 -1.35 6.35 0.88
C TYR A 60 -1.86 6.04 -0.53
N ALA A 61 -2.67 4.97 -0.69
CA ALA A 61 -3.21 4.58 -1.98
C ALA A 61 -4.18 5.63 -2.55
N LEU A 62 -5.04 6.23 -1.72
CA LEU A 62 -5.93 7.30 -2.15
C LEU A 62 -5.15 8.55 -2.55
N THR A 63 -4.14 8.92 -1.78
CA THR A 63 -3.27 10.07 -2.08
C THR A 63 -2.55 9.88 -3.42
N LEU A 64 -1.97 8.70 -3.67
CA LEU A 64 -1.30 8.42 -4.94
C LEU A 64 -2.28 8.33 -6.12
N SER A 65 -3.49 7.79 -5.90
CA SER A 65 -4.54 7.77 -6.92
C SER A 65 -4.96 9.20 -7.31
N TRP A 66 -5.04 10.10 -6.33
CA TRP A 66 -5.28 11.51 -6.57
C TRP A 66 -4.13 12.17 -7.33
N PHE A 67 -2.89 11.95 -6.92
CA PHE A 67 -1.71 12.46 -7.62
C PHE A 67 -1.62 11.96 -9.06
N TYR A 68 -1.95 10.70 -9.30
CA TYR A 68 -1.98 10.14 -10.65
C TYR A 68 -2.89 10.93 -11.61
N SER A 69 -3.99 11.53 -11.11
CA SER A 69 -4.90 12.33 -11.95
C SER A 69 -4.22 13.54 -12.60
N PHE A 70 -3.11 14.02 -12.02
CA PHE A 70 -2.35 15.15 -12.55
C PHE A 70 -1.20 14.73 -13.50
N THR A 71 -0.97 13.44 -13.73
CA THR A 71 0.13 12.93 -14.59
C THR A 71 -0.26 12.84 -16.08
N ALA A 72 -1.04 13.80 -16.60
CA ALA A 72 -1.66 13.73 -17.93
C ALA A 72 -0.67 13.41 -19.07
N ARG A 73 0.52 13.97 -19.07
CA ARG A 73 1.54 13.80 -20.13
C ARG A 73 2.27 12.45 -20.08
N SER A 74 2.38 11.81 -18.92
CA SER A 74 3.11 10.55 -18.71
C SER A 74 2.21 9.47 -18.15
N ARG A 75 0.94 9.48 -18.55
CA ARG A 75 -0.13 8.68 -17.96
C ARG A 75 0.14 7.17 -17.95
N ARG A 76 0.69 6.64 -19.05
CA ARG A 76 1.01 5.21 -19.16
C ARG A 76 2.11 4.80 -18.18
N PHE A 77 3.16 5.59 -18.06
CA PHE A 77 4.25 5.32 -17.14
C PHE A 77 3.80 5.48 -15.67
N GLY A 78 3.06 6.55 -15.36
CA GLY A 78 2.46 6.75 -14.04
C GLY A 78 1.51 5.60 -13.64
N TRP A 79 0.76 5.04 -14.60
CA TRP A 79 -0.08 3.88 -14.35
C TRP A 79 0.72 2.64 -13.93
N TRP A 80 1.82 2.33 -14.62
CA TRP A 80 2.68 1.21 -14.28
C TRP A 80 3.40 1.40 -12.94
N LEU A 81 3.82 2.63 -12.62
CA LEU A 81 4.37 2.94 -11.30
C LEU A 81 3.34 2.67 -10.19
N GLY A 82 2.12 3.16 -10.36
CA GLY A 82 1.03 2.91 -9.41
C GLY A 82 0.67 1.43 -9.28
N ALA A 83 0.64 0.69 -10.39
CA ALA A 83 0.40 -0.76 -10.37
C ALA A 83 1.52 -1.53 -9.66
N GLY A 84 2.78 -1.15 -9.88
CA GLY A 84 3.94 -1.70 -9.17
C GLY A 84 3.88 -1.45 -7.67
N ILE A 85 3.55 -0.23 -7.25
CA ILE A 85 3.33 0.13 -5.84
C ILE A 85 2.23 -0.76 -5.22
N VAL A 86 1.11 -0.96 -5.92
CA VAL A 86 0.04 -1.86 -5.44
C VAL A 86 0.56 -3.27 -5.22
N ALA A 87 1.31 -3.83 -6.18
CA ALA A 87 1.86 -5.18 -6.06
C ALA A 87 2.77 -5.32 -4.82
N PHE A 88 3.68 -4.36 -4.61
CA PHE A 88 4.60 -4.39 -3.48
C PHE A 88 3.89 -4.22 -2.14
N LEU A 89 2.92 -3.30 -2.04
CA LEU A 89 2.13 -3.11 -0.82
C LEU A 89 1.26 -4.32 -0.49
N VAL A 90 0.69 -5.00 -1.49
CA VAL A 90 -0.07 -6.23 -1.27
C VAL A 90 0.83 -7.31 -0.68
N ILE A 91 2.05 -7.49 -1.20
CA ILE A 91 3.03 -8.43 -0.65
C ILE A 91 3.33 -8.10 0.83
N GLU A 92 3.59 -6.83 1.13
CA GLU A 92 3.86 -6.39 2.50
C GLU A 92 2.68 -6.67 3.44
N LEU A 93 1.47 -6.26 3.04
CA LEU A 93 0.27 -6.44 3.88
C LEU A 93 -0.03 -7.92 4.13
N ILE A 94 0.14 -8.79 3.11
CA ILE A 94 -0.03 -10.24 3.29
C ILE A 94 0.95 -10.77 4.32
N ILE A 95 2.23 -10.37 4.26
CA ILE A 95 3.24 -10.84 5.21
C ILE A 95 2.96 -10.30 6.62
N ILE A 96 2.59 -9.03 6.76
CA ILE A 96 2.29 -8.41 8.06
C ILE A 96 1.08 -9.06 8.72
N VAL A 97 -0.02 -9.22 7.98
CA VAL A 97 -1.25 -9.83 8.50
C VAL A 97 -1.04 -11.32 8.78
N GLY A 98 -0.35 -12.04 7.89
CA GLY A 98 -0.03 -13.44 8.08
C GLY A 98 0.86 -13.68 9.30
N ALA A 99 1.89 -12.88 9.51
CA ALA A 99 2.77 -12.97 10.68
C ALA A 99 1.98 -12.71 11.99
N ALA A 100 1.09 -11.71 12.00
CA ALA A 100 0.23 -11.44 13.14
C ALA A 100 -0.70 -12.62 13.45
N ALA A 101 -1.35 -13.19 12.43
CA ALA A 101 -2.22 -14.35 12.61
C ALA A 101 -1.47 -15.55 13.22
N LEU A 102 -0.21 -15.75 12.82
CA LEU A 102 0.67 -16.80 13.33
C LEU A 102 1.34 -16.47 14.69
N GLY A 103 1.18 -15.25 15.19
CA GLY A 103 1.81 -14.81 16.45
C GLY A 103 3.32 -14.64 16.37
N VAL A 104 3.85 -14.28 15.19
CA VAL A 104 5.29 -14.07 14.96
C VAL A 104 5.59 -12.67 14.47
N THR A 105 6.84 -12.22 14.65
CA THR A 105 7.26 -10.92 14.13
C THR A 105 7.42 -10.96 12.61
N SER A 106 6.93 -9.94 11.93
CA SER A 106 7.04 -9.80 10.46
C SER A 106 8.36 -9.15 10.03
N HIS A 107 8.95 -8.28 10.87
CA HIS A 107 10.18 -7.54 10.57
C HIS A 107 11.32 -8.01 11.48
N PHE A 108 12.54 -7.95 10.94
CA PHE A 108 13.77 -8.33 11.67
C PHE A 108 13.73 -9.75 12.24
N ASN A 109 12.87 -10.60 11.70
CA ASN A 109 12.78 -12.00 12.13
C ASN A 109 13.85 -12.81 11.42
N VAL A 110 14.83 -13.25 12.16
CA VAL A 110 15.95 -14.09 11.69
C VAL A 110 15.91 -15.49 12.29
N SER A 111 14.78 -15.91 12.85
CA SER A 111 14.63 -17.19 13.54
C SER A 111 14.68 -18.41 12.62
N SER A 112 14.46 -18.23 11.33
CA SER A 112 14.51 -19.30 10.33
C SER A 112 14.85 -18.75 8.94
N PRO A 113 15.33 -19.63 8.02
CA PRO A 113 15.56 -19.22 6.62
C PRO A 113 14.34 -18.61 5.94
N LEU A 114 13.14 -19.14 6.23
CA LEU A 114 11.88 -18.58 5.71
C LEU A 114 11.61 -17.18 6.28
N ALA A 115 11.81 -16.97 7.58
CA ALA A 115 11.62 -15.67 8.20
C ALA A 115 12.56 -14.62 7.61
N ILE A 116 13.82 -14.98 7.38
CA ILE A 116 14.81 -14.12 6.72
C ILE A 116 14.37 -13.79 5.31
N ALA A 117 13.90 -14.77 4.53
CA ALA A 117 13.44 -14.55 3.16
C ALA A 117 12.22 -13.62 3.12
N LEU A 118 11.24 -13.81 4.00
CA LEU A 118 10.06 -12.94 4.10
C LEU A 118 10.45 -11.52 4.46
N TRP A 119 11.30 -11.33 5.47
CA TRP A 119 11.77 -10.01 5.85
C TRP A 119 12.56 -9.32 4.74
N SER A 120 13.47 -10.03 4.08
CA SER A 120 14.22 -9.49 2.94
C SER A 120 13.31 -9.09 1.77
N THR A 121 12.27 -9.88 1.51
CA THR A 121 11.24 -9.56 0.50
C THR A 121 10.52 -8.26 0.85
N MET A 122 10.12 -8.08 2.11
CA MET A 122 9.47 -6.85 2.57
C MET A 122 10.41 -5.64 2.44
N ALA A 123 11.66 -5.76 2.89
CA ALA A 123 12.65 -4.69 2.78
C ALA A 123 12.88 -4.26 1.31
N THR A 124 12.91 -5.22 0.40
CA THR A 124 13.01 -4.96 -1.04
C THR A 124 11.73 -4.29 -1.57
N ALA A 125 10.56 -4.82 -1.23
CA ALA A 125 9.27 -4.31 -1.68
C ALA A 125 9.04 -2.86 -1.24
N ILE A 126 9.33 -2.52 0.02
CA ILE A 126 9.17 -1.14 0.50
C ILE A 126 10.18 -0.19 -0.15
N SER A 127 11.41 -0.63 -0.37
CA SER A 127 12.44 0.18 -1.05
C SER A 127 12.02 0.49 -2.50
N LEU A 128 11.47 -0.49 -3.22
CA LEU A 128 10.95 -0.29 -4.57
C LEU A 128 9.69 0.59 -4.58
N THR A 129 8.81 0.44 -3.60
CA THR A 129 7.64 1.31 -3.40
C THR A 129 8.08 2.75 -3.20
N TRP A 130 9.08 2.97 -2.36
CA TRP A 130 9.62 4.31 -2.10
C TRP A 130 10.23 4.93 -3.36
N GLY A 131 11.04 4.19 -4.10
CA GLY A 131 11.60 4.61 -5.37
C GLY A 131 10.52 4.96 -6.41
N ALA A 132 9.50 4.12 -6.56
CA ALA A 132 8.38 4.36 -7.47
C ALA A 132 7.57 5.61 -7.07
N THR A 133 7.40 5.85 -5.77
CA THR A 133 6.73 7.06 -5.25
C THR A 133 7.54 8.32 -5.59
N PHE A 134 8.85 8.26 -5.45
CA PHE A 134 9.74 9.35 -5.82
C PHE A 134 9.66 9.67 -7.31
N LEU A 135 9.64 8.65 -8.16
CA LEU A 135 9.45 8.81 -9.60
C LEU A 135 8.08 9.39 -9.94
N MET A 136 7.02 9.00 -9.23
CA MET A 136 5.70 9.59 -9.39
C MET A 136 5.71 11.08 -9.05
N GLY A 137 6.38 11.48 -7.96
CA GLY A 137 6.58 12.88 -7.60
C GLY A 137 7.35 13.67 -8.66
N ALA A 138 8.41 13.08 -9.24
CA ALA A 138 9.17 13.70 -10.32
C ALA A 138 8.34 13.91 -11.60
N LEU A 139 7.43 12.97 -11.91
CA LEU A 139 6.49 13.13 -13.02
C LEU A 139 5.51 14.30 -12.80
N LEU A 140 5.03 14.46 -11.56
CA LEU A 140 4.16 15.58 -11.19
C LEU A 140 4.88 16.91 -11.31
N TRP A 141 6.10 17.01 -10.78
CA TRP A 141 6.93 18.21 -10.90
C TRP A 141 7.10 18.62 -12.36
N LYS A 142 7.44 17.69 -13.23
CA LYS A 142 7.61 17.94 -14.66
C LYS A 142 6.32 18.35 -15.37
N SER A 143 5.16 17.88 -14.89
CA SER A 143 3.86 18.24 -15.48
C SER A 143 3.33 19.59 -15.00
N SER A 144 3.84 20.11 -13.87
CA SER A 144 3.45 21.43 -13.34
C SER A 144 4.26 22.58 -13.93
N LEU A 145 5.38 22.30 -14.63
CA LEU A 145 6.26 23.32 -15.22
C LEU A 145 5.91 23.68 -16.68
N ILE A 146 4.82 23.12 -17.23
CA ILE A 146 4.36 23.32 -18.61
C ILE A 146 2.89 23.70 -18.63
#